data_269b45f737566db1282cd6729b40056c
#
_entry.id   269b45f737566db1282cd6729b40056c
#
_cell.length_a   1.000
_cell.length_b   1.000
_cell.length_c   1.000
_cell.angle_alpha   90.00
_cell.angle_beta   90.00
_cell.angle_gamma   90.00
#
_symmetry.space_group_name_H-M   'P 1'
#
loop_
_entity.id
_entity.type
_entity.pdbx_description
1 polymer ?
#
loop_
_entity_poly.entity_id
_entity_poly.type
_entity_poly.pdbx_seq_one_letter_code
_entity_poly.pdbx_strand_id
1 'polypeptide(L)'
;HKADGTTVEIGNMNFDSRNTLQSDANMAYTHTGNEFLLYLNGETAEPYVTMPYPLPRLEKGQSDLNAVWGDGYGHRSTKHFFAAPYLDGRRPSIFLGRGAYTIHKMCAFDVNPETHELTQRWRWDDPGGAWRGQGYHNFGIADVDMDGRDEIVFGSMVIDDNGEGLSTTGLGHGDAQHTGDLDPYRWGLEHFACNESAPAMNYRNATTSKIYYRLVGTGDDGRALCGNFTNSYPGCVGKSASSSVISTVADKVLPGVPGFDLNFRIYWDGDLCEEILNSPGTEKEAKIDKIVGNGVNRIFTSSGCKMNNWSKNNPGATGDIIGDWREELVLRT
;
A
#
# COMPACT_ATOMS: atom_id res chain seq x y z
N HIS A 1 5.40 23.80 11.07
CA HIS A 1 6.64 24.51 11.44
C HIS A 1 7.65 24.33 10.33
N LYS A 2 8.37 25.42 9.96
CA LYS A 2 9.52 25.36 9.04
C LYS A 2 10.75 24.74 9.72
N ALA A 3 11.74 24.34 8.95
CA ALA A 3 12.99 23.80 9.47
C ALA A 3 13.76 24.78 10.38
N ASP A 4 13.55 26.07 10.23
CA ASP A 4 14.11 27.15 11.06
C ASP A 4 13.33 27.37 12.38
N GLY A 5 12.29 26.57 12.66
CA GLY A 5 11.44 26.68 13.84
C GLY A 5 10.33 27.73 13.75
N THR A 6 10.24 28.47 12.64
CA THR A 6 9.14 29.42 12.42
C THR A 6 7.86 28.70 12.01
N THR A 7 6.72 29.40 12.14
CA THR A 7 5.41 28.88 11.77
C THR A 7 4.97 29.47 10.44
N VAL A 8 4.44 28.67 9.54
CA VAL A 8 3.75 29.14 8.35
C VAL A 8 2.28 29.32 8.71
N GLU A 9 1.72 30.47 8.39
CA GLU A 9 0.29 30.71 8.49
C GLU A 9 -0.38 30.10 7.25
N ILE A 10 -1.20 29.06 7.44
CA ILE A 10 -1.87 28.34 6.34
C ILE A 10 -3.22 29.00 5.98
N GLY A 11 -3.29 30.30 6.02
CA GLY A 11 -4.50 31.05 5.68
C GLY A 11 -5.54 31.09 6.80
N ASN A 12 -6.62 31.77 6.52
CA ASN A 12 -7.71 32.01 7.50
C ASN A 12 -8.65 30.80 7.56
N MET A 13 -8.12 29.65 7.97
CA MET A 13 -8.91 28.43 8.11
C MET A 13 -9.42 28.30 9.53
N ASN A 14 -10.73 28.11 9.67
CA ASN A 14 -11.34 27.79 10.94
C ASN A 14 -10.98 26.36 11.34
N PHE A 15 -9.83 26.21 11.97
CA PHE A 15 -9.34 24.93 12.47
C PHE A 15 -10.13 24.56 13.71
N ASP A 16 -11.12 23.70 13.58
CA ASP A 16 -11.71 23.06 14.75
C ASP A 16 -10.89 21.82 15.11
N SER A 17 -9.91 22.00 16.00
CA SER A 17 -9.12 20.91 16.54
C SER A 17 -9.85 20.11 17.62
N ARG A 18 -11.06 20.50 17.98
CA ARG A 18 -11.89 19.77 18.94
C ARG A 18 -12.51 18.58 18.24
N ASN A 19 -11.84 17.48 18.34
CA ASN A 19 -12.30 16.23 17.77
C ASN A 19 -13.26 15.54 18.72
N THR A 20 -14.43 15.19 18.23
CA THR A 20 -15.26 14.21 18.92
C THR A 20 -14.60 12.87 18.74
N LEU A 21 -14.02 12.34 19.81
CA LEU A 21 -13.46 11.00 19.83
C LEU A 21 -14.61 10.03 20.12
N GLN A 22 -14.84 9.11 19.19
CA GLN A 22 -15.69 7.97 19.43
C GLN A 22 -14.81 6.77 19.76
N SER A 23 -15.03 6.18 20.92
CA SER A 23 -14.39 4.93 21.29
C SER A 23 -15.08 3.77 20.59
N ASP A 24 -14.32 2.98 19.86
CA ASP A 24 -14.75 1.70 19.30
C ASP A 24 -13.66 0.67 19.61
N ALA A 25 -14.07 -0.44 20.24
CA ALA A 25 -13.17 -1.55 20.58
C ALA A 25 -11.80 -1.15 21.18
N ASN A 26 -11.78 -0.17 22.07
CA ASN A 26 -10.58 0.42 22.70
C ASN A 26 -9.74 1.35 21.80
N MET A 27 -10.24 1.74 20.65
CA MET A 27 -9.61 2.73 19.77
C MET A 27 -10.44 4.01 19.75
N ALA A 28 -9.75 5.16 19.73
CA ALA A 28 -10.37 6.47 19.58
C ALA A 28 -10.16 6.98 18.15
N TYR A 29 -11.23 7.40 17.48
CA TYR A 29 -11.20 7.92 16.12
C TYR A 29 -11.72 9.34 16.08
N THR A 30 -11.15 10.13 15.16
CA THR A 30 -11.58 11.49 14.89
C THR A 30 -12.69 11.48 13.84
N HIS A 31 -13.91 11.84 14.26
CA HIS A 31 -15.09 11.82 13.38
C HIS A 31 -15.58 13.21 12.96
N THR A 32 -15.07 14.28 13.54
CA THR A 32 -15.50 15.66 13.30
C THR A 32 -14.30 16.58 13.10
N GLY A 33 -14.55 17.80 12.68
CA GLY A 33 -13.55 18.80 12.41
C GLY A 33 -13.28 18.98 10.92
N ASN A 34 -12.75 20.14 10.57
CA ASN A 34 -12.38 20.46 9.20
C ASN A 34 -11.12 19.70 8.78
N GLU A 35 -11.09 19.29 7.52
CA GLU A 35 -9.95 18.64 6.88
C GLU A 35 -9.53 19.44 5.65
N PHE A 36 -8.23 19.56 5.43
CA PHE A 36 -7.67 20.35 4.33
C PHE A 36 -6.63 19.55 3.57
N LEU A 37 -6.55 19.80 2.27
CA LEU A 37 -5.41 19.48 1.42
C LEU A 37 -4.51 20.70 1.33
N LEU A 38 -3.24 20.52 1.61
CA LEU A 38 -2.20 21.52 1.53
C LEU A 38 -1.16 21.07 0.51
N TYR A 39 -0.93 21.88 -0.52
CA TYR A 39 0.21 21.72 -1.41
C TYR A 39 1.23 22.81 -1.08
N LEU A 40 2.39 22.37 -0.62
CA LEU A 40 3.40 23.23 -0.02
C LEU A 40 4.65 23.31 -0.90
N ASN A 41 5.33 24.46 -0.83
CA ASN A 41 6.70 24.59 -1.27
C ASN A 41 7.61 23.70 -0.40
N GLY A 42 8.39 22.82 -1.01
CA GLY A 42 9.23 21.85 -0.29
C GLY A 42 10.40 22.49 0.47
N GLU A 43 10.85 23.67 0.07
CA GLU A 43 11.96 24.39 0.72
C GLU A 43 11.48 25.29 1.86
N THR A 44 10.38 26.03 1.62
CA THR A 44 9.93 27.06 2.55
C THR A 44 8.77 26.61 3.43
N ALA A 45 8.11 25.50 3.06
CA ALA A 45 6.86 25.02 3.64
C ALA A 45 5.68 26.02 3.52
N GLU A 46 5.80 27.03 2.66
CA GLU A 46 4.70 27.95 2.37
C GLU A 46 3.67 27.27 1.47
N PRO A 47 2.37 27.47 1.70
CA PRO A 47 1.35 26.85 0.89
C PRO A 47 1.21 27.53 -0.47
N TYR A 48 1.32 26.74 -1.54
CA TYR A 48 0.86 27.12 -2.86
C TYR A 48 -0.66 27.06 -2.95
N VAL A 49 -1.23 25.96 -2.42
CA VAL A 49 -2.67 25.70 -2.40
C VAL A 49 -3.11 25.26 -1.02
N THR A 50 -4.23 25.81 -0.57
CA THR A 50 -4.98 25.37 0.60
C THR A 50 -6.45 25.22 0.19
N MET A 51 -6.99 24.01 0.31
CA MET A 51 -8.39 23.74 -0.05
C MET A 51 -9.03 22.75 0.93
N PRO A 52 -10.36 22.72 1.06
CA PRO A 52 -11.03 21.65 1.78
C PRO A 52 -10.60 20.28 1.26
N TYR A 53 -10.49 19.28 2.16
CA TYR A 53 -10.09 17.94 1.76
C TYR A 53 -11.08 17.39 0.73
N PRO A 54 -10.62 16.96 -0.46
CA PRO A 54 -11.51 16.65 -1.59
C PRO A 54 -12.37 15.41 -1.41
N LEU A 55 -12.01 14.56 -0.45
CA LEU A 55 -12.78 13.37 -0.06
C LEU A 55 -13.32 13.54 1.38
N PRO A 56 -14.37 14.34 1.59
CA PRO A 56 -14.85 14.64 2.94
C PRO A 56 -15.45 13.40 3.61
N ARG A 57 -15.49 13.41 4.96
CA ARG A 57 -16.19 12.37 5.74
C ARG A 57 -17.66 12.27 5.38
N LEU A 58 -18.29 13.42 5.21
CA LEU A 58 -19.69 13.57 4.82
C LEU A 58 -19.78 14.56 3.67
N GLU A 59 -20.49 14.19 2.62
CA GLU A 59 -20.85 15.11 1.55
C GLU A 59 -22.02 16.03 1.98
N LYS A 60 -22.21 17.11 1.24
CA LYS A 60 -23.32 18.03 1.51
C LYS A 60 -24.66 17.28 1.55
N GLY A 61 -25.36 17.42 2.67
CA GLY A 61 -26.68 16.77 2.90
C GLY A 61 -26.60 15.39 3.53
N GLN A 62 -25.41 14.83 3.73
CA GLN A 62 -25.23 13.60 4.51
C GLN A 62 -25.03 13.93 5.99
N SER A 63 -25.55 13.08 6.87
CA SER A 63 -25.47 13.26 8.33
C SER A 63 -25.10 11.98 9.10
N ASP A 64 -25.22 10.80 8.48
CA ASP A 64 -24.90 9.52 9.11
C ASP A 64 -23.58 8.97 8.56
N LEU A 65 -22.52 9.13 9.34
CA LEU A 65 -21.19 8.66 9.00
C LEU A 65 -21.12 7.13 8.87
N ASN A 66 -21.86 6.41 9.71
CA ASN A 66 -21.89 4.95 9.69
C ASN A 66 -22.52 4.41 8.39
N ALA A 67 -23.59 5.05 7.94
CA ALA A 67 -24.24 4.68 6.67
C ALA A 67 -23.36 5.05 5.45
N VAL A 68 -22.73 6.23 5.48
CA VAL A 68 -21.91 6.73 4.35
C VAL A 68 -20.67 5.87 4.08
N TRP A 69 -20.05 5.34 5.14
CA TRP A 69 -18.82 4.53 5.01
C TRP A 69 -19.08 3.02 5.05
N GLY A 70 -20.35 2.62 5.15
CA GLY A 70 -20.80 1.24 5.13
C GLY A 70 -20.50 0.47 6.42
N ASP A 71 -21.02 -0.76 6.51
CA ASP A 71 -20.83 -1.72 7.61
C ASP A 71 -21.12 -1.21 9.04
N GLY A 72 -21.69 -0.03 9.21
CA GLY A 72 -21.96 0.58 10.51
C GLY A 72 -20.75 1.20 11.22
N TYR A 73 -19.59 1.28 10.55
CA TYR A 73 -18.36 1.78 11.13
C TYR A 73 -17.90 3.08 10.48
N GLY A 74 -18.41 4.22 10.92
CA GLY A 74 -18.02 5.54 10.42
C GLY A 74 -16.52 5.84 10.52
N HIS A 75 -15.80 5.18 11.43
CA HIS A 75 -14.35 5.30 11.56
C HIS A 75 -13.57 4.79 10.33
N ARG A 76 -14.19 4.04 9.40
CA ARG A 76 -13.58 3.70 8.09
C ARG A 76 -13.12 4.96 7.35
N SER A 77 -13.77 6.11 7.61
CA SER A 77 -13.40 7.41 7.06
C SER A 77 -12.05 7.96 7.55
N THR A 78 -11.44 7.36 8.57
CA THR A 78 -10.14 7.84 9.12
C THR A 78 -8.93 7.25 8.40
N LYS A 79 -9.11 6.26 7.54
CA LYS A 79 -8.03 5.70 6.72
C LYS A 79 -7.80 6.56 5.49
N HIS A 80 -6.58 7.01 5.30
CA HIS A 80 -6.14 7.82 4.17
C HIS A 80 -5.01 7.13 3.43
N PHE A 81 -4.96 7.35 2.12
CA PHE A 81 -3.90 6.90 1.22
C PHE A 81 -3.38 8.10 0.43
N PHE A 82 -2.09 8.09 0.15
CA PHE A 82 -1.42 9.12 -0.63
C PHE A 82 -0.35 8.51 -1.52
N ALA A 83 -0.24 9.00 -2.76
CA ALA A 83 0.83 8.67 -3.67
C ALA A 83 1.02 9.76 -4.73
N ALA A 84 2.06 9.58 -5.55
CA ALA A 84 2.40 10.47 -6.65
C ALA A 84 2.61 9.66 -7.96
N PRO A 85 1.53 9.02 -8.50
CA PRO A 85 1.60 8.24 -9.74
C PRO A 85 1.79 9.12 -10.96
N TYR A 86 2.38 8.55 -12.02
CA TYR A 86 2.52 9.20 -13.33
C TYR A 86 1.29 8.91 -14.21
N LEU A 87 0.12 9.45 -13.83
CA LEU A 87 -1.15 9.20 -14.52
C LEU A 87 -1.23 9.81 -15.94
N ASP A 88 -0.28 10.65 -16.32
CA ASP A 88 -0.15 11.16 -17.71
C ASP A 88 1.09 10.58 -18.42
N GLY A 89 1.80 9.67 -17.78
CA GLY A 89 3.04 9.07 -18.24
C GLY A 89 4.23 10.04 -18.29
N ARG A 90 4.12 11.25 -17.74
CA ARG A 90 5.15 12.29 -17.85
C ARG A 90 5.44 13.02 -16.54
N ARG A 91 4.41 13.28 -15.74
CA ARG A 91 4.49 14.06 -14.51
C ARG A 91 3.74 13.35 -13.39
N PRO A 92 4.24 13.45 -12.15
CA PRO A 92 3.50 12.90 -11.03
C PRO A 92 2.22 13.69 -10.79
N SER A 93 1.12 12.98 -10.61
CA SER A 93 -0.16 13.51 -10.11
C SER A 93 -0.25 13.28 -8.59
N ILE A 94 -1.08 14.04 -7.90
CA ILE A 94 -1.40 13.78 -6.50
C ILE A 94 -2.57 12.80 -6.46
N PHE A 95 -2.33 11.59 -5.97
CA PHE A 95 -3.39 10.62 -5.68
C PHE A 95 -3.77 10.65 -4.21
N LEU A 96 -5.05 10.70 -3.94
CA LEU A 96 -5.65 10.63 -2.61
C LEU A 96 -6.68 9.53 -2.57
N GLY A 97 -6.61 8.68 -1.55
CA GLY A 97 -7.62 7.68 -1.26
C GLY A 97 -8.14 7.81 0.16
N ARG A 98 -9.37 7.38 0.40
CA ARG A 98 -10.01 7.35 1.70
C ARG A 98 -10.95 6.16 1.83
N GLY A 99 -11.00 5.58 3.04
CA GLY A 99 -11.85 4.46 3.37
C GLY A 99 -11.09 3.18 3.66
N ALA A 100 -11.76 2.19 4.20
CA ALA A 100 -11.23 0.86 4.48
C ALA A 100 -12.35 -0.18 4.47
N TYR A 101 -12.03 -1.42 4.17
CA TYR A 101 -12.88 -2.61 4.19
C TYR A 101 -14.10 -2.56 3.25
N THR A 102 -14.97 -1.56 3.35
CA THR A 102 -16.27 -1.54 2.67
C THR A 102 -16.30 -0.53 1.54
N ILE A 103 -16.28 0.76 1.87
CA ILE A 103 -16.35 1.85 0.90
C ILE A 103 -14.99 2.53 0.77
N HIS A 104 -14.57 2.75 -0.47
CA HIS A 104 -13.39 3.50 -0.83
C HIS A 104 -13.77 4.67 -1.73
N LYS A 105 -13.16 5.82 -1.49
CA LYS A 105 -13.23 6.98 -2.38
C LYS A 105 -11.82 7.40 -2.75
N MET A 106 -11.63 7.78 -3.98
CA MET A 106 -10.33 8.19 -4.51
C MET A 106 -10.47 9.40 -5.40
N CYS A 107 -9.42 10.19 -5.52
CA CYS A 107 -9.31 11.25 -6.52
C CYS A 107 -7.86 11.50 -6.88
N ALA A 108 -7.66 12.10 -8.03
CA ALA A 108 -6.35 12.53 -8.47
C ALA A 108 -6.36 13.99 -8.93
N PHE A 109 -5.24 14.66 -8.74
CA PHE A 109 -5.01 16.04 -9.17
C PHE A 109 -3.74 16.13 -9.98
N ASP A 110 -3.81 16.83 -11.10
CA ASP A 110 -2.63 17.25 -11.84
C ASP A 110 -2.10 18.56 -11.24
N VAL A 111 -0.79 18.67 -11.20
CA VAL A 111 -0.08 19.85 -10.70
C VAL A 111 0.44 20.65 -11.88
N ASN A 112 0.08 21.92 -11.99
CA ASN A 112 0.73 22.83 -12.93
C ASN A 112 2.09 23.25 -12.36
N PRO A 113 3.23 22.91 -12.97
CA PRO A 113 4.55 23.17 -12.41
C PRO A 113 4.92 24.68 -12.40
N GLU A 114 4.24 25.50 -13.21
CA GLU A 114 4.53 26.94 -13.33
C GLU A 114 3.65 27.78 -12.39
N THR A 115 2.36 27.46 -12.31
CA THR A 115 1.40 28.21 -11.49
C THR A 115 1.15 27.59 -10.13
N HIS A 116 1.57 26.33 -9.93
CA HIS A 116 1.32 25.49 -8.75
C HIS A 116 -0.17 25.21 -8.49
N GLU A 117 -1.03 25.45 -9.48
CA GLU A 117 -2.45 25.15 -9.38
C GLU A 117 -2.70 23.64 -9.43
N LEU A 118 -3.71 23.20 -8.68
CA LEU A 118 -4.19 21.82 -8.68
C LEU A 118 -5.46 21.72 -9.51
N THR A 119 -5.45 20.86 -10.52
CA THR A 119 -6.64 20.54 -11.33
C THR A 119 -7.06 19.11 -11.05
N GLN A 120 -8.30 18.91 -10.60
CA GLN A 120 -8.82 17.56 -10.40
C GLN A 120 -8.88 16.83 -11.73
N ARG A 121 -8.11 15.72 -11.82
CA ARG A 121 -8.05 14.86 -13.00
C ARG A 121 -9.27 13.96 -13.06
N TRP A 122 -9.54 13.25 -11.96
CA TRP A 122 -10.69 12.37 -11.81
C TRP A 122 -11.08 12.19 -10.34
N ARG A 123 -12.27 11.62 -10.13
CA ARG A 123 -12.76 11.18 -8.84
C ARG A 123 -13.45 9.82 -9.01
N TRP A 124 -13.13 8.90 -8.11
CA TRP A 124 -13.76 7.61 -7.95
C TRP A 124 -14.58 7.61 -6.67
N ASP A 125 -15.87 7.39 -6.77
CA ASP A 125 -16.74 7.05 -5.64
C ASP A 125 -17.18 5.60 -5.83
N ASP A 126 -17.01 4.76 -4.81
CA ASP A 126 -17.31 3.32 -4.85
C ASP A 126 -18.66 3.05 -5.56
N PRO A 127 -18.66 2.44 -6.75
CA PRO A 127 -19.88 2.19 -7.51
C PRO A 127 -20.69 1.01 -6.96
N GLY A 128 -20.19 0.34 -5.92
CA GLY A 128 -20.79 -0.87 -5.37
C GLY A 128 -20.53 -2.12 -6.20
N GLY A 129 -21.33 -3.15 -6.00
CA GLY A 129 -21.21 -4.40 -6.75
C GLY A 129 -19.86 -5.08 -6.57
N ALA A 130 -19.23 -5.46 -7.68
CA ALA A 130 -17.93 -6.17 -7.69
C ALA A 130 -16.75 -5.31 -7.20
N TRP A 131 -16.92 -4.01 -7.08
CA TRP A 131 -15.88 -3.07 -6.64
C TRP A 131 -15.88 -2.83 -5.13
N ARG A 132 -17.02 -3.05 -4.49
CA ARG A 132 -17.17 -2.81 -3.06
C ARG A 132 -16.32 -3.78 -2.24
N GLY A 133 -15.57 -3.24 -1.28
CA GLY A 133 -14.79 -4.02 -0.35
C GLY A 133 -13.52 -4.66 -0.92
N GLN A 134 -13.03 -4.18 -2.06
CA GLN A 134 -11.87 -4.76 -2.73
C GLN A 134 -10.53 -4.14 -2.33
N GLY A 135 -10.52 -2.94 -1.75
CA GLY A 135 -9.29 -2.25 -1.35
C GLY A 135 -8.67 -2.84 -0.09
N TYR A 136 -7.31 -2.84 -0.05
CA TYR A 136 -6.51 -3.34 1.06
C TYR A 136 -6.06 -2.21 2.02
N HIS A 137 -5.25 -2.55 2.99
CA HIS A 137 -4.59 -1.59 3.88
C HIS A 137 -3.42 -0.87 3.22
N ASN A 138 -2.93 -1.35 2.12
CA ASN A 138 -1.90 -0.78 1.26
C ASN A 138 -2.34 -0.87 -0.21
N PHE A 139 -1.58 -0.23 -1.08
CA PHE A 139 -1.78 -0.26 -2.52
C PHE A 139 -0.42 -0.16 -3.23
N GLY A 140 -0.40 -0.51 -4.50
CA GLY A 140 0.73 -0.36 -5.40
C GLY A 140 0.42 0.65 -6.50
N ILE A 141 1.48 1.14 -7.13
CA ILE A 141 1.42 1.96 -8.34
C ILE A 141 2.31 1.30 -9.37
N ALA A 142 1.79 1.06 -10.55
CA ALA A 142 2.52 0.48 -11.66
C ALA A 142 1.74 0.64 -12.95
N ASP A 143 2.45 0.76 -14.08
CA ASP A 143 1.91 0.66 -15.43
C ASP A 143 1.57 -0.82 -15.71
N VAL A 144 0.38 -1.26 -15.32
CA VAL A 144 0.02 -2.69 -15.39
C VAL A 144 -0.51 -3.09 -16.75
N ASP A 145 -0.99 -2.18 -17.56
CA ASP A 145 -1.48 -2.46 -18.92
C ASP A 145 -0.50 -2.07 -20.02
N MET A 146 0.66 -1.52 -19.65
CA MET A 146 1.77 -1.18 -20.53
C MET A 146 1.45 -0.04 -21.51
N ASP A 147 0.61 0.92 -21.11
CA ASP A 147 0.27 2.10 -21.91
C ASP A 147 1.20 3.30 -21.66
N GLY A 148 2.11 3.19 -20.69
CA GLY A 148 3.08 4.21 -20.28
C GLY A 148 2.58 5.13 -19.18
N ARG A 149 1.50 4.78 -18.49
CA ARG A 149 0.91 5.49 -17.36
C ARG A 149 0.73 4.56 -16.19
N ASP A 150 0.69 5.12 -15.00
CA ASP A 150 0.53 4.31 -13.80
C ASP A 150 -0.96 4.08 -13.47
N GLU A 151 -1.29 2.85 -13.06
CA GLU A 151 -2.54 2.47 -12.43
C GLU A 151 -2.41 2.40 -10.91
N ILE A 152 -3.57 2.47 -10.24
CA ILE A 152 -3.68 2.26 -8.81
C ILE A 152 -4.08 0.80 -8.55
N VAL A 153 -3.12 -0.03 -8.18
CA VAL A 153 -3.35 -1.43 -7.83
C VAL A 153 -3.76 -1.51 -6.36
N PHE A 154 -5.06 -1.54 -6.12
CA PHE A 154 -5.60 -1.40 -4.77
C PHE A 154 -6.22 -2.72 -4.26
N GLY A 155 -5.36 -3.63 -3.83
CA GLY A 155 -5.79 -4.92 -3.32
C GLY A 155 -6.40 -5.82 -4.37
N SER A 156 -7.67 -6.14 -4.23
CA SER A 156 -8.41 -6.98 -5.16
C SER A 156 -8.97 -6.25 -6.38
N MET A 157 -8.68 -4.96 -6.55
CA MET A 157 -9.09 -4.14 -7.70
C MET A 157 -7.94 -3.32 -8.25
N VAL A 158 -8.08 -2.90 -9.50
CA VAL A 158 -7.19 -1.97 -10.19
C VAL A 158 -8.01 -0.83 -10.75
N ILE A 159 -7.57 0.40 -10.47
CA ILE A 159 -8.16 1.64 -11.02
C ILE A 159 -7.20 2.19 -12.07
N ASP A 160 -7.70 2.44 -13.24
CA ASP A 160 -6.99 2.93 -14.41
C ASP A 160 -6.53 4.39 -14.23
N ASP A 161 -5.55 4.83 -15.03
CA ASP A 161 -4.98 6.19 -15.02
C ASP A 161 -6.05 7.29 -15.20
N ASN A 162 -7.13 6.95 -15.88
CA ASN A 162 -8.28 7.81 -16.14
C ASN A 162 -9.32 7.83 -15.01
N GLY A 163 -9.14 7.01 -13.96
CA GLY A 163 -10.05 6.92 -12.81
C GLY A 163 -11.22 5.95 -13.01
N GLU A 164 -11.23 5.16 -14.07
CA GLU A 164 -12.20 4.08 -14.25
C GLU A 164 -11.70 2.77 -13.61
N GLY A 165 -12.59 1.85 -13.35
CA GLY A 165 -12.22 0.52 -12.87
C GLY A 165 -11.66 -0.34 -14.00
N LEU A 166 -10.38 -0.71 -13.96
CA LEU A 166 -9.76 -1.55 -14.96
C LEU A 166 -10.14 -3.01 -14.78
N SER A 167 -9.94 -3.56 -13.59
CA SER A 167 -10.28 -4.95 -13.28
C SER A 167 -10.47 -5.19 -11.78
N THR A 168 -11.16 -6.28 -11.44
CA THR A 168 -11.33 -6.75 -10.05
C THR A 168 -11.46 -8.26 -9.97
N THR A 169 -10.92 -8.84 -8.90
CA THR A 169 -11.07 -10.28 -8.61
C THR A 169 -12.38 -10.62 -7.93
N GLY A 170 -13.01 -9.66 -7.25
CA GLY A 170 -14.16 -9.91 -6.38
C GLY A 170 -13.82 -10.69 -5.11
N LEU A 171 -12.53 -10.87 -4.76
CA LEU A 171 -12.10 -11.67 -3.61
C LEU A 171 -12.17 -10.93 -2.27
N GLY A 172 -12.49 -9.62 -2.31
CA GLY A 172 -12.65 -8.81 -1.11
C GLY A 172 -11.34 -8.27 -0.55
N HIS A 173 -11.45 -7.75 0.66
CA HIS A 173 -10.36 -7.12 1.40
C HIS A 173 -9.22 -8.08 1.76
N GLY A 174 -8.03 -7.53 1.96
CA GLY A 174 -6.84 -8.24 2.44
C GLY A 174 -5.78 -7.29 2.98
N ASP A 175 -4.67 -7.86 3.46
CA ASP A 175 -3.66 -7.14 4.24
C ASP A 175 -2.36 -6.87 3.49
N ALA A 176 -1.97 -7.73 2.56
CA ALA A 176 -0.67 -7.63 1.91
C ALA A 176 -0.74 -7.93 0.41
N GLN A 177 0.04 -7.19 -0.35
CA GLN A 177 0.11 -7.33 -1.81
C GLN A 177 1.50 -6.93 -2.34
N HIS A 178 1.88 -7.55 -3.45
CA HIS A 178 3.11 -7.28 -4.20
C HIS A 178 2.79 -7.26 -5.69
N THR A 179 3.10 -6.17 -6.37
CA THR A 179 2.92 -6.02 -7.83
C THR A 179 4.29 -5.83 -8.46
N GLY A 180 4.52 -6.44 -9.59
CA GLY A 180 5.76 -6.32 -10.35
C GLY A 180 5.88 -7.40 -11.41
N ASP A 181 7.00 -7.44 -12.10
CA ASP A 181 7.42 -8.53 -12.98
C ASP A 181 7.87 -9.71 -12.10
N LEU A 182 6.90 -10.55 -11.68
CA LEU A 182 7.14 -11.68 -10.79
C LEU A 182 7.44 -12.98 -11.56
N ASP A 183 7.05 -13.03 -12.83
CA ASP A 183 7.34 -14.12 -13.76
C ASP A 183 8.03 -13.61 -15.02
N PRO A 184 9.36 -13.68 -15.13
CA PRO A 184 10.12 -13.11 -16.23
C PRO A 184 9.84 -13.75 -17.61
N TYR A 185 9.06 -14.82 -17.67
CA TYR A 185 8.64 -15.50 -18.90
C TYR A 185 7.22 -15.14 -19.34
N ARG A 186 6.50 -14.37 -18.54
CA ARG A 186 5.13 -13.93 -18.81
C ARG A 186 5.11 -12.46 -19.15
N TRP A 187 4.49 -12.09 -20.23
CA TRP A 187 4.36 -10.68 -20.59
C TRP A 187 3.43 -9.94 -19.66
N GLY A 188 3.85 -8.78 -19.20
CA GLY A 188 3.10 -7.88 -18.32
C GLY A 188 3.53 -8.02 -16.86
N LEU A 189 2.76 -7.42 -15.99
CA LEU A 189 3.00 -7.47 -14.54
C LEU A 189 2.06 -8.46 -13.86
N GLU A 190 2.53 -9.03 -12.78
CA GLU A 190 1.75 -9.90 -11.92
C GLU A 190 1.50 -9.24 -10.55
N HIS A 191 0.53 -9.84 -9.87
CA HIS A 191 0.14 -9.43 -8.54
C HIS A 191 -0.03 -10.64 -7.62
N PHE A 192 0.66 -10.58 -6.48
CA PHE A 192 0.58 -11.56 -5.41
C PHE A 192 -0.07 -10.93 -4.18
N ALA A 193 -1.11 -11.55 -3.63
CA ALA A 193 -1.88 -10.97 -2.54
C ALA A 193 -2.47 -12.01 -1.60
N CYS A 194 -2.76 -11.61 -0.35
CA CYS A 194 -3.57 -12.39 0.58
C CYS A 194 -4.87 -11.68 0.93
N ASN A 195 -5.91 -12.46 1.23
CA ASN A 195 -7.26 -12.01 1.57
C ASN A 195 -7.65 -12.39 2.99
N GLU A 196 -8.53 -11.62 3.63
CA GLU A 196 -9.04 -11.89 4.98
C GLU A 196 -10.22 -12.89 5.00
N SER A 197 -11.16 -12.76 4.09
CA SER A 197 -12.44 -13.49 4.16
C SER A 197 -12.73 -14.42 2.99
N ALA A 198 -11.89 -14.41 1.98
CA ALA A 198 -11.94 -15.32 0.84
C ALA A 198 -10.68 -16.19 0.85
N PRO A 199 -10.46 -17.06 -0.14
CA PRO A 199 -9.27 -17.88 -0.14
C PRO A 199 -8.01 -17.09 0.13
N ALA A 200 -7.28 -17.61 1.06
CA ALA A 200 -6.18 -16.99 1.77
C ALA A 200 -5.15 -16.25 0.92
N MET A 201 -4.86 -16.70 -0.31
CA MET A 201 -3.85 -16.09 -1.17
C MET A 201 -4.20 -16.28 -2.64
N ASN A 202 -3.84 -15.29 -3.46
CA ASN A 202 -3.93 -15.39 -4.91
C ASN A 202 -2.69 -14.81 -5.59
N TYR A 203 -2.37 -15.39 -6.75
CA TYR A 203 -1.37 -14.92 -7.70
C TYR A 203 -2.03 -14.76 -9.06
N ARG A 204 -1.91 -13.62 -9.69
CA ARG A 204 -2.70 -13.25 -10.85
C ARG A 204 -2.01 -12.29 -11.81
N ASN A 205 -2.55 -12.14 -13.01
CA ASN A 205 -2.25 -11.04 -13.91
C ASN A 205 -2.70 -9.71 -13.29
N ALA A 206 -1.83 -8.71 -13.26
CA ALA A 206 -2.14 -7.42 -12.64
C ALA A 206 -3.18 -6.62 -13.42
N THR A 207 -3.14 -6.66 -14.75
CA THR A 207 -4.06 -5.92 -15.63
C THR A 207 -5.49 -6.48 -15.59
N THR A 208 -5.61 -7.79 -15.81
CA THR A 208 -6.92 -8.44 -16.09
C THR A 208 -7.54 -9.07 -14.86
N SER A 209 -6.83 -9.14 -13.75
CA SER A 209 -7.19 -9.88 -12.53
C SER A 209 -7.39 -11.40 -12.75
N LYS A 210 -6.92 -11.95 -13.88
CA LYS A 210 -6.95 -13.40 -14.15
C LYS A 210 -6.06 -14.13 -13.16
N ILE A 211 -6.66 -15.00 -12.36
CA ILE A 211 -5.95 -15.77 -11.34
C ILE A 211 -5.18 -16.93 -11.99
N TYR A 212 -3.89 -17.04 -11.70
CA TYR A 212 -3.00 -18.12 -12.11
C TYR A 212 -2.92 -19.20 -11.03
N TYR A 213 -2.77 -18.78 -9.79
CA TYR A 213 -2.75 -19.66 -8.63
C TYR A 213 -3.54 -19.08 -7.47
N ARG A 214 -4.22 -19.92 -6.72
CA ARG A 214 -5.01 -19.56 -5.57
C ARG A 214 -4.99 -20.66 -4.52
N LEU A 215 -4.70 -20.30 -3.28
CA LEU A 215 -4.89 -21.18 -2.16
C LEU A 215 -6.26 -20.93 -1.52
N VAL A 216 -7.08 -21.96 -1.46
CA VAL A 216 -8.35 -21.92 -0.74
C VAL A 216 -8.08 -22.28 0.72
N GLY A 217 -8.02 -21.26 1.58
CA GLY A 217 -7.87 -21.41 3.02
C GLY A 217 -9.15 -21.07 3.77
N THR A 218 -9.18 -21.39 5.03
CA THR A 218 -10.26 -21.04 5.96
C THR A 218 -9.73 -20.04 6.96
N GLY A 219 -10.01 -18.75 6.77
CA GLY A 219 -9.65 -17.72 7.72
C GLY A 219 -8.84 -16.56 7.15
N ASP A 220 -8.55 -15.62 8.01
CA ASP A 220 -7.75 -14.43 7.74
C ASP A 220 -6.28 -14.82 7.49
N ASP A 221 -5.76 -14.47 6.33
CA ASP A 221 -4.37 -14.66 5.95
C ASP A 221 -3.65 -13.30 5.93
N GLY A 222 -3.51 -12.70 7.10
CA GLY A 222 -3.10 -11.32 7.32
C GLY A 222 -1.68 -10.95 6.87
N ARG A 223 -0.93 -11.88 6.23
CA ARG A 223 0.44 -11.65 5.73
C ARG A 223 0.71 -12.44 4.48
N ALA A 224 1.42 -11.79 3.55
CA ALA A 224 1.99 -12.44 2.37
C ALA A 224 3.30 -11.74 1.98
N LEU A 225 4.20 -12.47 1.38
CA LEU A 225 5.42 -11.93 0.81
C LEU A 225 5.76 -12.67 -0.49
N CYS A 226 6.13 -11.94 -1.53
CA CYS A 226 6.59 -12.47 -2.80
C CYS A 226 7.78 -11.64 -3.29
N GLY A 227 8.83 -12.33 -3.74
CA GLY A 227 10.03 -11.68 -4.23
C GLY A 227 11.04 -12.67 -4.79
N ASN A 228 12.13 -12.15 -5.32
CA ASN A 228 13.25 -12.92 -5.87
C ASN A 228 14.20 -13.36 -4.74
N PHE A 229 13.77 -14.26 -3.87
CA PHE A 229 14.54 -14.66 -2.66
C PHE A 229 15.55 -15.77 -2.90
N THR A 230 15.60 -16.38 -4.08
CA THR A 230 16.50 -17.50 -4.36
C THR A 230 16.81 -17.63 -5.85
N ASN A 231 18.06 -17.87 -6.19
CA ASN A 231 18.49 -18.17 -7.56
C ASN A 231 18.31 -19.66 -7.96
N SER A 232 17.77 -20.49 -7.08
CA SER A 232 17.53 -21.91 -7.35
C SER A 232 16.34 -22.16 -8.28
N TYR A 233 15.48 -21.17 -8.48
CA TYR A 233 14.31 -21.21 -9.36
C TYR A 233 14.20 -19.91 -10.14
N PRO A 234 13.72 -19.95 -11.39
CA PRO A 234 13.47 -18.72 -12.13
C PRO A 234 12.25 -17.98 -11.59
N GLY A 235 12.26 -16.65 -11.70
CA GLY A 235 11.19 -15.79 -11.21
C GLY A 235 11.13 -15.67 -9.69
N CYS A 236 10.03 -15.14 -9.20
CA CYS A 236 9.82 -14.95 -7.78
C CYS A 236 9.25 -16.21 -7.09
N VAL A 237 9.43 -16.26 -5.79
CA VAL A 237 8.75 -17.21 -4.91
C VAL A 237 7.93 -16.46 -3.88
N GLY A 238 6.73 -16.94 -3.59
CA GLY A 238 5.81 -16.27 -2.68
C GLY A 238 5.12 -17.22 -1.72
N LYS A 239 4.72 -16.70 -0.57
CA LYS A 239 3.85 -17.41 0.38
C LYS A 239 3.01 -16.43 1.19
N SER A 240 1.92 -16.92 1.72
CA SER A 240 1.12 -16.28 2.75
C SER A 240 1.31 -16.96 4.12
N ALA A 241 0.67 -16.43 5.14
CA ALA A 241 0.79 -16.99 6.50
C ALA A 241 0.36 -18.45 6.57
N SER A 242 -0.67 -18.84 5.82
CA SER A 242 -1.22 -20.20 5.81
C SER A 242 -0.74 -21.08 4.64
N SER A 243 0.02 -20.52 3.68
CA SER A 243 0.43 -21.26 2.48
C SER A 243 1.84 -21.86 2.59
N SER A 244 2.09 -22.89 1.78
CA SER A 244 3.44 -23.28 1.38
C SER A 244 4.01 -22.24 0.39
N VAL A 245 5.31 -22.29 0.14
CA VAL A 245 5.96 -21.46 -0.88
C VAL A 245 5.53 -21.93 -2.27
N ILE A 246 5.17 -20.97 -3.13
CA ILE A 246 4.85 -21.21 -4.53
C ILE A 246 5.88 -20.58 -5.46
N SER A 247 6.00 -21.12 -6.67
CA SER A 247 6.69 -20.50 -7.80
C SER A 247 5.72 -19.67 -8.63
N THR A 248 6.09 -18.44 -8.93
CA THR A 248 5.33 -17.57 -9.86
C THR A 248 5.40 -18.06 -11.31
N VAL A 249 6.51 -18.69 -11.69
CA VAL A 249 6.69 -19.25 -13.06
C VAL A 249 5.93 -20.57 -13.25
N ALA A 250 5.91 -21.41 -12.22
CA ALA A 250 5.30 -22.73 -12.32
C ALA A 250 3.83 -22.78 -11.87
N ASP A 251 3.30 -21.70 -11.31
CA ASP A 251 1.93 -21.58 -10.76
C ASP A 251 1.59 -22.74 -9.79
N LYS A 252 2.54 -23.13 -8.95
CA LYS A 252 2.38 -24.26 -8.02
C LYS A 252 3.30 -24.20 -6.81
N VAL A 253 3.01 -25.02 -5.82
CA VAL A 253 3.86 -25.22 -4.64
C VAL A 253 5.24 -25.77 -5.06
N LEU A 254 6.29 -25.19 -4.46
CA LEU A 254 7.68 -25.61 -4.60
C LEU A 254 8.09 -26.45 -3.38
N PRO A 255 8.22 -27.76 -3.51
CA PRO A 255 8.85 -28.57 -2.47
C PRO A 255 10.34 -28.25 -2.38
N GLY A 256 10.86 -28.06 -1.18
CA GLY A 256 12.29 -27.85 -0.93
C GLY A 256 12.72 -26.39 -0.78
N VAL A 257 11.87 -25.40 -1.06
CA VAL A 257 12.10 -24.02 -0.62
C VAL A 257 11.70 -23.92 0.84
N PRO A 258 12.57 -23.43 1.75
CA PRO A 258 12.23 -23.29 3.15
C PRO A 258 11.12 -22.27 3.34
N GLY A 259 10.30 -22.43 4.37
CA GLY A 259 9.40 -21.38 4.82
C GLY A 259 10.21 -20.20 5.34
N PHE A 260 9.77 -18.98 5.02
CA PHE A 260 10.41 -17.73 5.43
C PHE A 260 9.41 -16.81 6.10
N ASP A 261 9.92 -15.79 6.81
CA ASP A 261 9.09 -14.78 7.44
C ASP A 261 8.39 -13.90 6.40
N LEU A 262 7.30 -13.29 6.84
CA LEU A 262 6.45 -12.44 6.02
C LEU A 262 6.48 -11.03 6.62
N ASN A 263 6.76 -10.02 5.89
CA ASN A 263 6.42 -8.61 6.08
C ASN A 263 7.04 -7.78 4.95
N PHE A 264 8.38 -7.73 4.85
CA PHE A 264 9.06 -6.88 3.88
C PHE A 264 10.18 -7.62 3.17
N ARG A 265 10.56 -7.12 2.01
CA ARG A 265 11.72 -7.51 1.23
C ARG A 265 12.66 -6.32 1.10
N ILE A 266 13.94 -6.58 0.88
CA ILE A 266 14.97 -5.56 0.78
C ILE A 266 16.14 -6.09 -0.06
N TYR A 267 16.73 -5.24 -0.89
CA TYR A 267 18.00 -5.51 -1.55
C TYR A 267 19.15 -5.10 -0.63
N TRP A 268 19.64 -6.05 0.17
CA TRP A 268 20.58 -5.76 1.25
C TRP A 268 22.05 -6.06 0.91
N ASP A 269 22.32 -7.15 0.22
CA ASP A 269 23.69 -7.56 -0.06
C ASP A 269 24.10 -7.44 -1.55
N GLY A 270 25.22 -8.03 -1.94
CA GLY A 270 25.84 -7.82 -3.25
C GLY A 270 25.36 -8.75 -4.36
N ASP A 271 24.31 -9.57 -4.16
CA ASP A 271 23.77 -10.39 -5.22
C ASP A 271 22.42 -9.84 -5.76
N LEU A 272 21.82 -10.52 -6.72
CA LEU A 272 20.58 -10.09 -7.36
C LEU A 272 19.32 -10.62 -6.68
N CYS A 273 19.44 -11.35 -5.56
CA CYS A 273 18.31 -11.80 -4.77
C CYS A 273 17.92 -10.74 -3.74
N GLU A 274 16.64 -10.70 -3.45
CA GLU A 274 16.12 -9.92 -2.32
C GLU A 274 16.28 -10.70 -1.02
N GLU A 275 16.40 -10.00 0.09
CA GLU A 275 16.38 -10.56 1.42
C GLU A 275 15.04 -10.30 2.12
N ILE A 276 14.81 -11.05 3.19
CA ILE A 276 13.58 -11.00 3.98
C ILE A 276 13.79 -10.12 5.22
N LEU A 277 13.14 -8.98 5.24
CA LEU A 277 13.19 -8.04 6.36
C LEU A 277 12.00 -8.24 7.29
N ASN A 278 12.27 -8.43 8.56
CA ASN A 278 11.26 -8.56 9.61
C ASN A 278 11.85 -8.22 10.99
N SER A 279 11.18 -8.67 12.06
CA SER A 279 11.61 -8.61 13.46
C SER A 279 11.38 -9.97 14.15
N PRO A 280 12.14 -10.34 15.17
CA PRO A 280 11.92 -11.57 15.91
C PRO A 280 10.65 -11.53 16.79
N GLY A 281 9.96 -10.43 16.84
CA GLY A 281 8.73 -10.24 17.61
C GLY A 281 8.14 -8.86 17.35
N THR A 282 7.22 -8.44 18.23
CA THR A 282 6.52 -7.16 18.10
C THR A 282 7.45 -6.01 18.42
N GLU A 283 7.64 -5.09 17.46
CA GLU A 283 8.44 -3.86 17.60
C GLU A 283 9.82 -4.08 18.23
N LYS A 284 10.48 -5.14 17.82
CA LYS A 284 11.86 -5.43 18.26
C LYS A 284 12.88 -4.99 17.22
N GLU A 285 14.13 -5.34 17.44
CA GLU A 285 15.23 -5.12 16.52
C GLU A 285 14.88 -5.69 15.13
N ALA A 286 15.26 -4.98 14.09
CA ALA A 286 15.12 -5.47 12.73
C ALA A 286 16.04 -6.67 12.49
N LYS A 287 15.59 -7.62 11.72
CA LYS A 287 16.36 -8.75 11.25
C LYS A 287 16.26 -8.86 9.72
N ILE A 288 17.35 -9.27 9.10
CA ILE A 288 17.38 -9.59 7.67
C ILE A 288 17.83 -11.04 7.53
N ASP A 289 17.02 -11.82 6.83
CA ASP A 289 17.23 -13.23 6.58
C ASP A 289 17.39 -13.49 5.08
N LYS A 290 18.29 -14.40 4.72
CA LYS A 290 18.56 -14.82 3.34
C LYS A 290 18.29 -16.30 3.16
N ILE A 291 17.68 -16.68 2.04
CA ILE A 291 17.53 -18.07 1.65
C ILE A 291 18.83 -18.55 1.03
N VAL A 292 19.42 -19.59 1.63
CA VAL A 292 20.66 -20.23 1.14
C VAL A 292 20.42 -21.72 1.04
N GLY A 293 20.35 -22.24 -0.17
CA GLY A 293 19.97 -23.64 -0.43
C GLY A 293 18.59 -23.95 0.15
N ASN A 294 18.51 -24.92 1.04
CA ASN A 294 17.26 -25.34 1.70
C ASN A 294 17.08 -24.73 3.08
N GLY A 295 17.83 -23.69 3.45
CA GLY A 295 17.80 -23.03 4.76
C GLY A 295 17.57 -21.55 4.66
N VAL A 296 17.27 -20.94 5.83
CA VAL A 296 17.15 -19.49 6.01
C VAL A 296 18.22 -19.07 7.01
N ASN A 297 19.14 -18.21 6.57
CA ASN A 297 20.24 -17.71 7.37
C ASN A 297 20.01 -16.26 7.77
N ARG A 298 20.21 -15.93 9.06
CA ARG A 298 20.26 -14.57 9.54
C ARG A 298 21.56 -13.89 9.12
N ILE A 299 21.46 -12.82 8.32
CA ILE A 299 22.62 -12.06 7.85
C ILE A 299 22.79 -10.73 8.58
N PHE A 300 21.73 -10.20 9.16
CA PHE A 300 21.77 -8.95 9.91
C PHE A 300 20.77 -8.95 11.07
N THR A 301 21.16 -8.29 12.17
CA THR A 301 20.27 -7.92 13.29
C THR A 301 20.67 -6.54 13.75
N SER A 302 19.73 -5.60 13.82
CA SER A 302 20.00 -4.25 14.32
C SER A 302 20.29 -4.27 15.81
N SER A 303 21.01 -3.25 16.31
CA SER A 303 21.26 -3.06 17.74
C SER A 303 20.82 -1.68 18.16
N GLY A 304 20.05 -1.59 19.24
CA GLY A 304 19.57 -0.32 19.80
C GLY A 304 18.48 0.39 18.99
N CYS A 305 18.04 -0.20 17.88
CA CYS A 305 17.00 0.34 17.01
C CYS A 305 15.88 -0.68 16.84
N LYS A 306 14.65 -0.21 16.61
CA LYS A 306 13.46 -1.04 16.56
C LYS A 306 12.60 -0.78 15.31
N MET A 307 11.84 -1.79 14.93
CA MET A 307 10.74 -1.68 13.99
C MET A 307 9.55 -0.95 14.62
N ASN A 308 8.61 -0.47 13.81
CA ASN A 308 7.42 0.26 14.24
C ASN A 308 6.15 -0.57 14.06
N ASN A 309 5.02 -0.01 14.50
CA ASN A 309 3.68 -0.48 14.17
C ASN A 309 3.40 -1.92 14.65
N TRP A 310 3.72 -2.18 15.89
CA TRP A 310 3.40 -3.41 16.62
C TRP A 310 3.74 -4.67 15.79
N SER A 311 2.81 -5.62 15.62
CA SER A 311 3.05 -6.88 14.89
C SER A 311 3.29 -6.70 13.37
N LYS A 312 3.03 -5.51 12.82
CA LYS A 312 3.30 -5.21 11.41
C LYS A 312 4.79 -5.01 11.15
N ASN A 313 5.57 -4.66 12.19
CA ASN A 313 7.03 -4.48 12.12
C ASN A 313 7.49 -3.63 10.94
N ASN A 314 6.86 -2.45 10.76
CA ASN A 314 7.25 -1.54 9.70
C ASN A 314 8.61 -0.91 9.98
N PRO A 315 9.53 -0.84 9.01
CA PRO A 315 10.69 0.05 9.09
C PRO A 315 10.24 1.52 9.10
N GLY A 316 11.14 2.43 9.40
CA GLY A 316 10.93 3.86 9.16
C GLY A 316 10.89 4.17 7.67
N ALA A 317 11.85 3.60 6.93
CA ALA A 317 11.89 3.58 5.47
C ALA A 317 12.85 2.47 5.02
N THR A 318 12.72 2.04 3.76
CA THR A 318 13.71 1.30 3.00
C THR A 318 13.86 1.95 1.62
N GLY A 319 15.03 1.87 1.02
CA GLY A 319 15.30 2.38 -0.33
C GLY A 319 16.77 2.67 -0.52
N ASP A 320 17.21 2.78 -1.74
CA ASP A 320 18.57 3.22 -2.09
C ASP A 320 18.73 4.73 -1.82
N ILE A 321 19.00 5.08 -0.55
CA ILE A 321 19.08 6.47 -0.08
C ILE A 321 20.43 7.10 -0.44
N ILE A 322 21.50 6.31 -0.48
CA ILE A 322 22.84 6.78 -0.75
C ILE A 322 23.28 6.61 -2.21
N GLY A 323 22.46 5.96 -3.04
CA GLY A 323 22.68 5.82 -4.48
C GLY A 323 23.72 4.77 -4.85
N ASP A 324 23.82 3.68 -4.09
CA ASP A 324 24.74 2.58 -4.38
C ASP A 324 24.05 1.27 -4.82
N TRP A 325 22.73 1.36 -5.15
CA TRP A 325 21.79 0.32 -5.59
C TRP A 325 21.30 -0.64 -4.48
N ARG A 326 22.01 -0.78 -3.39
CA ARG A 326 21.52 -1.50 -2.21
C ARG A 326 20.57 -0.60 -1.43
N GLU A 327 19.59 -1.21 -0.80
CA GLU A 327 18.62 -0.45 -0.02
C GLU A 327 19.11 -0.25 1.40
N GLU A 328 19.00 0.98 1.89
CA GLU A 328 19.21 1.32 3.29
C GLU A 328 17.96 1.02 4.11
N LEU A 329 18.18 0.75 5.39
CA LEU A 329 17.16 0.50 6.38
C LEU A 329 17.15 1.60 7.45
N VAL A 330 16.09 2.40 7.46
CA VAL A 330 15.87 3.44 8.48
C VAL A 330 15.00 2.88 9.60
N LEU A 331 15.51 2.95 10.82
CA LEU A 331 14.84 2.45 12.03
C LEU A 331 14.71 3.56 13.07
N ARG A 332 13.74 3.42 13.97
CA ARG A 332 13.65 4.28 15.17
C ARG A 332 14.58 3.80 16.29
N THR A 333 15.05 4.71 17.07
CA THR A 333 15.75 4.47 18.35
C THR A 333 14.80 4.45 19.53
#